data_50f3efd0b1074728035c6498a7c401d4
#
_entry.id   50f3efd0b1074728035c6498a7c401d4
#
_cell.length_a   1.000
_cell.length_b   1.000
_cell.length_c   1.000
_cell.angle_alpha   90.00
_cell.angle_beta   90.00
_cell.angle_gamma   90.00
#
_symmetry.space_group_name_H-M   'P 1'
#
loop_
_entity.id
_entity.type
_entity.pdbx_description
1 polymer ?
#
loop_
_entity_poly.entity_id
_entity_poly.type
_entity_poly.pdbx_seq_one_letter_code
_entity_poly.pdbx_strand_id
1 'polypeptide(L)'
;SRMKSNSEKNYVLDFNTTSSLFKEEVQLEPTGGNQRWSMFSSLGSNEGTVYRDILSNAFIRKQELLGKTFLIKDTLTKSKWTMTGQTKKIGIYTCYNATQEVESEVRAIQFGRSSQRASENKDVPKKTKITTLSTWFTPEIPVATGPSFYSGLPGLILEVSDDNRTILCTKVVLNPKEKIKIKAPKKGTVVNNEEFKKIQEDKIKEMREQFGRGRRQGGGNRIRIQN
;
A
#
# COMPACT_ATOMS: atom_id res chain seq x y z
N SER A 1 5.24 24.06 5.49
CA SER A 1 5.49 23.69 4.07
C SER A 1 6.34 22.40 3.92
N ARG A 2 7.31 22.12 4.81
CA ARG A 2 8.14 20.88 4.78
C ARG A 2 7.38 19.57 5.10
N MET A 3 6.29 19.61 5.83
CA MET A 3 5.50 18.39 6.13
C MET A 3 4.64 17.90 4.95
N LYS A 4 4.26 18.77 4.00
CA LYS A 4 3.49 18.38 2.82
C LYS A 4 4.32 17.60 1.78
N SER A 5 5.60 17.90 1.64
CA SER A 5 6.44 17.28 0.59
C SER A 5 6.78 15.80 0.85
N ASN A 6 6.70 15.34 2.11
CA ASN A 6 6.99 13.92 2.47
C ASN A 6 5.79 12.98 2.31
N SER A 7 4.62 13.48 1.92
CA SER A 7 3.40 12.69 1.75
C SER A 7 2.98 12.51 0.28
N GLU A 8 3.60 13.23 -0.64
CA GLU A 8 3.31 13.12 -2.07
C GLU A 8 4.24 12.08 -2.72
N LYS A 9 3.63 11.11 -3.40
CA LYS A 9 4.33 10.07 -4.15
C LYS A 9 3.82 10.03 -5.58
N ASN A 10 4.74 9.87 -6.52
CA ASN A 10 4.41 9.70 -7.92
C ASN A 10 4.37 8.23 -8.29
N TYR A 11 3.39 7.86 -9.09
CA TYR A 11 3.20 6.51 -9.57
C TYR A 11 3.01 6.49 -11.08
N VAL A 12 3.40 5.40 -11.70
CA VAL A 12 3.14 5.13 -13.11
C VAL A 12 2.29 3.88 -13.23
N LEU A 13 1.22 3.97 -14.02
CA LEU A 13 0.40 2.85 -14.43
C LEU A 13 0.57 2.61 -15.93
N ASP A 14 1.34 1.59 -16.28
CA ASP A 14 1.46 1.10 -17.64
C ASP A 14 0.36 0.05 -17.88
N PHE A 15 -0.42 0.15 -18.94
CA PHE A 15 -1.53 -0.78 -19.21
C PHE A 15 -1.75 -1.04 -20.69
N ASN A 16 -2.36 -2.18 -20.97
CA ASN A 16 -2.97 -2.54 -22.24
C ASN A 16 -4.29 -3.30 -21.97
N THR A 17 -4.89 -3.89 -22.97
CA THR A 17 -6.17 -4.60 -22.83
C THR A 17 -6.10 -5.88 -21.99
N THR A 18 -4.92 -6.45 -21.78
CA THR A 18 -4.74 -7.75 -21.10
C THR A 18 -3.97 -7.65 -19.78
N SER A 19 -3.16 -6.62 -19.61
CA SER A 19 -2.29 -6.51 -18.44
C SER A 19 -2.04 -5.06 -18.02
N SER A 20 -1.70 -4.88 -16.75
CA SER A 20 -1.24 -3.60 -16.21
C SER A 20 -0.08 -3.76 -15.24
N LEU A 21 0.73 -2.71 -15.12
CA LEU A 21 1.87 -2.62 -14.21
C LEU A 21 1.82 -1.27 -13.50
N PHE A 22 1.55 -1.29 -12.21
CA PHE A 22 1.57 -0.12 -11.34
C PHE A 22 2.85 -0.11 -10.51
N LYS A 23 3.56 0.99 -10.48
CA LYS A 23 4.82 1.13 -9.75
C LYS A 23 5.02 2.56 -9.25
N GLU A 24 5.68 2.71 -8.11
CA GLU A 24 6.14 4.00 -7.62
C GLU A 24 7.28 4.50 -8.52
N GLU A 25 7.23 5.78 -8.91
CA GLU A 25 8.32 6.43 -9.60
C GLU A 25 9.38 6.82 -8.58
N VAL A 26 10.53 6.15 -8.64
CA VAL A 26 11.63 6.39 -7.70
C VAL A 26 12.19 7.77 -7.96
N GLN A 27 11.93 8.72 -7.07
CA GLN A 27 12.67 9.97 -7.02
C GLN A 27 14.00 9.71 -6.29
N LEU A 28 15.10 10.16 -6.86
CA LEU A 28 16.40 10.15 -6.18
C LEU A 28 16.34 11.15 -5.02
N GLU A 29 16.02 10.66 -3.82
CA GLU A 29 16.09 11.49 -2.63
C GLU A 29 17.55 11.80 -2.27
N PRO A 30 17.87 13.04 -1.86
CA PRO A 30 19.20 13.35 -1.35
C PRO A 30 19.49 12.53 -0.10
N THR A 31 20.60 11.83 -0.11
CA THR A 31 21.14 10.97 0.96
C THR A 31 21.30 11.77 2.27
N GLY A 32 20.36 11.65 3.21
CA GLY A 32 20.41 12.38 4.48
C GLY A 32 19.36 11.95 5.52
N GLY A 33 18.53 10.97 5.22
CA GLY A 33 17.48 10.49 6.12
C GLY A 33 17.99 9.46 7.14
N ASN A 34 17.53 9.58 8.39
CA ASN A 34 17.83 8.68 9.50
C ASN A 34 17.48 7.21 9.12
N GLN A 35 18.48 6.34 8.93
CA GLN A 35 18.34 4.92 8.54
C GLN A 35 17.30 4.15 9.37
N ARG A 36 17.09 4.57 10.61
CA ARG A 36 16.11 3.98 11.53
C ARG A 36 14.66 4.20 11.11
N TRP A 37 14.35 5.37 10.52
CA TRP A 37 13.01 5.71 10.05
C TRP A 37 12.67 5.00 8.74
N SER A 38 13.67 4.85 7.87
CA SER A 38 13.56 4.09 6.61
C SER A 38 13.20 2.62 6.85
N MET A 39 13.73 2.01 7.92
CA MET A 39 13.44 0.62 8.29
C MET A 39 11.98 0.41 8.72
N PHE A 40 11.38 1.40 9.40
CA PHE A 40 9.96 1.34 9.79
C PHE A 40 9.01 1.62 8.62
N SER A 41 9.39 2.50 7.70
CA SER A 41 8.57 2.79 6.52
C SER A 41 8.49 1.59 5.57
N SER A 42 9.52 0.73 5.53
CA SER A 42 9.53 -0.50 4.72
C SER A 42 8.60 -1.60 5.25
N LEU A 43 8.16 -1.51 6.51
CA LEU A 43 7.27 -2.50 7.14
C LEU A 43 5.80 -2.35 6.79
N GLY A 44 5.35 -1.18 6.33
CA GLY A 44 3.91 -0.94 6.25
C GLY A 44 3.37 -0.10 5.11
N SER A 45 4.18 0.64 4.38
CA SER A 45 3.66 1.69 3.50
C SER A 45 4.03 1.57 2.02
N ASN A 46 4.81 0.58 1.63
CA ASN A 46 5.21 0.46 0.23
C ASN A 46 4.28 -0.51 -0.51
N GLU A 47 3.45 0.01 -1.41
CA GLU A 47 2.58 -0.82 -2.25
C GLU A 47 3.38 -1.72 -3.20
N GLY A 48 4.67 -1.44 -3.35
CA GLY A 48 5.56 -2.18 -4.24
C GLY A 48 5.20 -1.99 -5.71
N THR A 49 5.62 -2.94 -6.52
CA THR A 49 5.23 -3.02 -7.93
C THR A 49 4.12 -4.04 -8.07
N VAL A 50 2.98 -3.64 -8.63
CA VAL A 50 1.81 -4.50 -8.84
C VAL A 50 1.63 -4.76 -10.33
N TYR A 51 1.84 -6.00 -10.75
CA TYR A 51 1.48 -6.49 -12.07
C TYR A 51 0.13 -7.19 -11.99
N ARG A 52 -0.74 -6.94 -12.96
CA ARG A 52 -2.03 -7.61 -13.08
C ARG A 52 -2.22 -8.22 -14.46
N ASP A 53 -2.77 -9.41 -14.47
CA ASP A 53 -3.44 -10.00 -15.62
C ASP A 53 -4.94 -9.64 -15.52
N ILE A 54 -5.41 -8.81 -16.44
CA ILE A 54 -6.78 -8.27 -16.41
C ILE A 54 -7.79 -9.38 -16.73
N LEU A 55 -7.43 -10.32 -17.57
CA LEU A 55 -8.33 -11.40 -18.03
C LEU A 55 -8.59 -12.43 -16.92
N SER A 56 -7.54 -12.87 -16.24
CA SER A 56 -7.64 -13.87 -15.17
C SER A 56 -7.88 -13.28 -13.79
N ASN A 57 -7.84 -11.94 -13.62
CA ASN A 57 -7.81 -11.24 -12.33
C ASN A 57 -6.66 -11.68 -11.42
N ALA A 58 -5.63 -12.34 -11.93
CA ALA A 58 -4.44 -12.68 -11.21
C ALA A 58 -3.53 -11.47 -11.05
N PHE A 59 -2.81 -11.41 -9.94
CA PHE A 59 -1.81 -10.37 -9.72
C PHE A 59 -0.50 -10.94 -9.17
N ILE A 60 0.56 -10.19 -9.38
CA ILE A 60 1.87 -10.40 -8.78
C ILE A 60 2.32 -9.07 -8.19
N ARG A 61 2.38 -9.00 -6.87
CA ARG A 61 2.94 -7.85 -6.17
C ARG A 61 4.39 -8.16 -5.77
N LYS A 62 5.32 -7.35 -6.26
CA LYS A 62 6.70 -7.38 -5.79
C LYS A 62 6.83 -6.39 -4.63
N GLN A 63 7.18 -6.88 -3.46
CA GLN A 63 7.34 -6.09 -2.25
C GLN A 63 8.64 -6.46 -1.53
N GLU A 64 9.32 -5.46 -0.99
CA GLU A 64 10.47 -5.66 -0.13
C GLU A 64 10.05 -5.59 1.34
N LEU A 65 10.55 -6.53 2.13
CA LEU A 65 10.36 -6.58 3.58
C LEU A 65 11.71 -6.88 4.24
N LEU A 66 12.25 -5.91 4.97
CA LEU A 66 13.53 -6.03 5.70
C LEU A 66 14.68 -6.55 4.80
N GLY A 67 14.84 -5.96 3.62
CA GLY A 67 15.89 -6.32 2.66
C GLY A 67 15.66 -7.60 1.87
N LYS A 68 14.54 -8.31 2.10
CA LYS A 68 14.14 -9.48 1.31
C LYS A 68 13.02 -9.13 0.34
N THR A 69 13.17 -9.54 -0.91
CA THR A 69 12.15 -9.34 -1.93
C THR A 69 11.19 -10.53 -1.98
N PHE A 70 9.90 -10.24 -1.93
CA PHE A 70 8.80 -11.20 -2.06
C PHE A 70 8.02 -10.96 -3.35
N LEU A 71 7.53 -12.04 -3.94
CA LEU A 71 6.57 -12.06 -5.04
C LEU A 71 5.26 -12.63 -4.51
N ILE A 72 4.34 -11.77 -4.17
CA ILE A 72 3.03 -12.16 -3.66
C ILE A 72 2.13 -12.42 -4.86
N LYS A 73 1.77 -13.68 -5.08
CA LYS A 73 0.91 -14.13 -6.18
C LYS A 73 -0.44 -14.54 -5.63
N ASP A 74 -1.49 -13.94 -6.19
CA ASP A 74 -2.86 -14.25 -5.78
C ASP A 74 -3.85 -13.80 -6.86
N THR A 75 -5.13 -14.03 -6.62
CA THR A 75 -6.23 -13.56 -7.45
C THR A 75 -7.02 -12.48 -6.72
N LEU A 76 -7.49 -11.47 -7.45
CA LEU A 76 -8.34 -10.44 -6.87
C LEU A 76 -9.77 -10.94 -6.78
N THR A 77 -10.35 -10.78 -5.61
CA THR A 77 -11.79 -10.92 -5.44
C THR A 77 -12.51 -9.84 -6.24
N LYS A 78 -13.61 -10.19 -6.90
CA LYS A 78 -14.40 -9.21 -7.65
C LYS A 78 -14.90 -8.11 -6.70
N SER A 79 -14.51 -6.89 -6.98
CA SER A 79 -14.98 -5.72 -6.24
C SER A 79 -16.46 -5.48 -6.49
N LYS A 80 -17.21 -5.19 -5.42
CA LYS A 80 -18.63 -4.84 -5.48
C LYS A 80 -18.78 -3.33 -5.52
N TRP A 81 -18.73 -2.76 -6.70
CA TRP A 81 -18.91 -1.32 -6.91
C TRP A 81 -20.38 -0.93 -6.95
N THR A 82 -20.74 0.15 -6.25
CA THR A 82 -22.04 0.80 -6.31
C THR A 82 -21.91 2.11 -7.06
N MET A 83 -22.62 2.24 -8.18
CA MET A 83 -22.64 3.47 -8.95
C MET A 83 -23.47 4.54 -8.25
N THR A 84 -22.91 5.75 -8.09
CA THR A 84 -23.61 6.86 -7.41
C THR A 84 -24.42 7.74 -8.35
N GLY A 85 -24.24 7.60 -9.64
CA GLY A 85 -24.84 8.49 -10.67
C GLY A 85 -24.13 9.84 -10.81
N GLN A 86 -23.13 10.12 -10.01
CA GLN A 86 -22.37 11.37 -10.10
C GLN A 86 -21.38 11.34 -11.26
N THR A 87 -21.16 12.51 -11.88
CA THR A 87 -20.20 12.70 -12.95
C THR A 87 -19.32 13.91 -12.70
N LYS A 88 -18.07 13.85 -13.15
CA LYS A 88 -17.15 15.00 -13.19
C LYS A 88 -16.17 14.88 -14.36
N LYS A 89 -15.47 15.96 -14.68
CA LYS A 89 -14.37 15.92 -15.64
C LYS A 89 -13.03 15.80 -14.90
N ILE A 90 -12.17 14.88 -15.36
CA ILE A 90 -10.76 14.80 -14.97
C ILE A 90 -9.95 14.99 -16.25
N GLY A 91 -9.29 16.13 -16.38
CA GLY A 91 -8.70 16.54 -17.66
C GLY A 91 -9.76 16.67 -18.75
N ILE A 92 -9.58 15.94 -19.83
CA ILE A 92 -10.51 15.90 -20.97
C ILE A 92 -11.59 14.83 -20.84
N TYR A 93 -11.44 13.89 -19.88
CA TYR A 93 -12.31 12.71 -19.75
C TYR A 93 -13.53 12.98 -18.89
N THR A 94 -14.68 12.48 -19.30
CA THR A 94 -15.88 12.42 -18.46
C THR A 94 -15.79 11.17 -17.58
N CYS A 95 -15.83 11.39 -16.26
CA CYS A 95 -15.70 10.34 -15.27
C CYS A 95 -16.99 10.13 -14.50
N TYR A 96 -17.24 8.88 -14.16
CA TYR A 96 -18.38 8.43 -13.36
C TYR A 96 -17.90 7.96 -12.01
N ASN A 97 -18.69 8.25 -10.96
CA ASN A 97 -18.36 7.85 -9.60
C ASN A 97 -18.94 6.48 -9.25
N ALA A 98 -18.10 5.67 -8.60
CA ALA A 98 -18.50 4.43 -7.98
C ALA A 98 -17.88 4.34 -6.57
N THR A 99 -18.63 3.76 -5.63
CA THR A 99 -18.18 3.59 -4.25
C THR A 99 -18.18 2.11 -3.85
N GLN A 100 -17.36 1.78 -2.89
CA GLN A 100 -17.31 0.46 -2.26
C GLN A 100 -16.99 0.62 -0.78
N GLU A 101 -17.68 -0.14 0.07
CA GLU A 101 -17.31 -0.27 1.47
C GLU A 101 -16.24 -1.35 1.62
N VAL A 102 -15.14 -1.00 2.28
CA VAL A 102 -14.01 -1.89 2.55
C VAL A 102 -13.84 -2.00 4.05
N GLU A 103 -13.92 -3.22 4.55
CA GLU A 103 -13.59 -3.52 5.92
C GLU A 103 -12.07 -3.65 6.07
N SER A 104 -11.50 -2.86 6.97
CA SER A 104 -10.08 -2.93 7.29
C SER A 104 -9.88 -3.22 8.79
N GLU A 105 -9.01 -4.16 9.11
CA GLU A 105 -8.58 -4.38 10.49
C GLU A 105 -7.72 -3.19 10.94
N VAL A 106 -8.20 -2.41 11.89
CA VAL A 106 -7.40 -1.36 12.51
C VAL A 106 -6.39 -2.00 13.45
N ARG A 107 -5.15 -2.12 12.97
CA ARG A 107 -4.03 -2.51 13.84
C ARG A 107 -3.49 -1.25 14.51
N ALA A 108 -3.87 -1.03 15.76
CA ALA A 108 -3.24 -0.01 16.57
C ALA A 108 -1.79 -0.45 16.87
N ILE A 109 -0.84 0.02 16.06
CA ILE A 109 0.58 -0.09 16.39
C ILE A 109 0.85 0.97 17.48
N GLN A 110 0.53 0.64 18.73
CA GLN A 110 0.85 1.50 19.86
C GLN A 110 2.34 1.39 20.18
N PHE A 111 3.11 2.37 19.75
CA PHE A 111 4.47 2.59 20.21
C PHE A 111 4.43 3.55 21.41
N GLY A 112 4.48 3.04 22.63
CA GLY A 112 4.53 3.90 23.81
C GLY A 112 4.55 3.17 25.15
N ARG A 113 4.70 3.92 26.24
CA ARG A 113 4.74 3.39 27.63
C ARG A 113 3.46 2.61 28.03
N SER A 114 2.34 2.82 27.34
CA SER A 114 1.07 2.12 27.58
C SER A 114 1.01 0.72 26.96
N SER A 115 1.96 0.38 26.05
CA SER A 115 1.96 -0.94 25.39
C SER A 115 2.41 -2.09 26.29
N GLN A 116 3.02 -1.82 27.44
CA GLN A 116 3.42 -2.86 28.40
C GLN A 116 2.24 -3.51 29.14
N ARG A 117 1.12 -2.79 29.32
CA ARG A 117 -0.10 -3.36 29.92
C ARG A 117 -1.03 -4.03 28.90
N ALA A 118 -0.89 -3.69 27.60
CA ALA A 118 -1.72 -4.27 26.54
C ALA A 118 -1.18 -5.63 26.02
N SER A 119 0.07 -6.00 26.33
CA SER A 119 0.65 -7.26 25.83
C SER A 119 0.23 -8.50 26.64
N GLU A 120 -0.39 -8.34 27.80
CA GLU A 120 -0.91 -9.46 28.62
C GLU A 120 -2.37 -9.84 28.29
N ASN A 121 -3.12 -8.99 27.58
CA ASN A 121 -4.46 -9.31 27.14
C ASN A 121 -4.45 -9.85 25.70
N LYS A 122 -4.48 -11.16 25.54
CA LYS A 122 -4.63 -11.88 24.27
C LYS A 122 -5.97 -11.65 23.58
N ASP A 123 -6.93 -10.99 24.22
CA ASP A 123 -8.31 -10.75 23.77
C ASP A 123 -8.61 -9.27 23.48
N VAL A 124 -7.68 -8.53 22.89
CA VAL A 124 -8.07 -7.20 22.38
C VAL A 124 -8.90 -7.44 21.11
N PRO A 125 -10.19 -7.10 21.11
CA PRO A 125 -11.04 -7.30 19.94
C PRO A 125 -10.45 -6.51 18.78
N LYS A 126 -10.22 -7.20 17.65
CA LYS A 126 -9.78 -6.57 16.41
C LYS A 126 -10.85 -5.55 16.02
N LYS A 127 -10.57 -4.28 16.17
CA LYS A 127 -11.51 -3.24 15.73
C LYS A 127 -11.50 -3.21 14.22
N THR A 128 -12.58 -3.64 13.62
CA THR A 128 -12.83 -3.48 12.18
C THR A 128 -13.30 -2.05 11.93
N LYS A 129 -12.65 -1.35 11.02
CA LYS A 129 -13.10 -0.06 10.52
C LYS A 129 -13.65 -0.25 9.11
N ILE A 130 -14.90 0.15 8.90
CA ILE A 130 -15.48 0.26 7.56
C ILE A 130 -15.06 1.61 7.00
N THR A 131 -14.45 1.61 5.83
CA THR A 131 -14.03 2.80 5.10
C THR A 131 -14.70 2.81 3.74
N THR A 132 -15.31 3.92 3.38
CA THR A 132 -15.88 4.10 2.05
C THR A 132 -14.78 4.49 1.07
N LEU A 133 -14.56 3.64 0.09
CA LEU A 133 -13.69 3.92 -1.03
C LEU A 133 -14.49 4.58 -2.14
N SER A 134 -14.06 5.75 -2.61
CA SER A 134 -14.66 6.47 -3.74
C SER A 134 -13.74 6.44 -4.94
N THR A 135 -14.25 6.09 -6.11
CA THR A 135 -13.48 6.01 -7.34
C THR A 135 -14.16 6.79 -8.46
N TRP A 136 -13.32 7.33 -9.35
CA TRP A 136 -13.77 7.98 -10.57
C TRP A 136 -13.12 7.29 -11.76
N PHE A 137 -13.92 6.74 -12.64
CA PHE A 137 -13.46 6.02 -13.83
C PHE A 137 -14.06 6.61 -15.10
N THR A 138 -13.36 6.41 -16.21
CA THR A 138 -13.86 6.83 -17.53
C THR A 138 -14.04 5.64 -18.46
N PRO A 139 -15.23 5.46 -19.05
CA PRO A 139 -15.46 4.44 -20.09
C PRO A 139 -14.84 4.82 -21.45
N GLU A 140 -14.40 6.08 -21.62
CA GLU A 140 -13.72 6.52 -22.83
C GLU A 140 -12.39 5.79 -23.05
N ILE A 141 -11.82 5.19 -21.98
CA ILE A 141 -10.70 4.27 -22.04
C ILE A 141 -11.20 2.90 -21.53
N PRO A 142 -11.64 2.00 -22.43
CA PRO A 142 -12.37 0.79 -22.06
C PRO A 142 -11.43 -0.34 -21.56
N VAL A 143 -10.62 -0.05 -20.56
CA VAL A 143 -9.73 -1.01 -19.90
C VAL A 143 -10.07 -1.08 -18.42
N ALA A 144 -10.55 -2.24 -17.96
CA ALA A 144 -11.02 -2.46 -16.59
C ALA A 144 -9.86 -2.52 -15.58
N THR A 145 -9.07 -1.45 -15.50
CA THR A 145 -7.90 -1.35 -14.61
C THR A 145 -7.81 0.02 -13.93
N GLY A 146 -6.92 0.15 -12.97
CA GLY A 146 -6.65 1.37 -12.22
C GLY A 146 -5.37 1.27 -11.41
N PRO A 147 -5.08 2.27 -10.56
CA PRO A 147 -3.92 2.25 -9.71
C PRO A 147 -3.98 1.10 -8.69
N SER A 148 -2.82 0.55 -8.31
CA SER A 148 -2.70 -0.53 -7.32
C SER A 148 -3.58 -1.74 -7.64
N PHE A 149 -4.50 -2.11 -6.74
CA PHE A 149 -5.42 -3.24 -6.89
C PHE A 149 -6.83 -2.83 -7.34
N TYR A 150 -7.08 -1.55 -7.52
CA TYR A 150 -8.41 -1.05 -7.87
C TYR A 150 -8.77 -1.36 -9.32
N SER A 151 -9.92 -2.00 -9.51
CA SER A 151 -10.35 -2.50 -10.82
C SER A 151 -11.79 -2.99 -10.82
N GLY A 152 -12.24 -3.50 -11.96
CA GLY A 152 -13.56 -4.12 -12.10
C GLY A 152 -14.67 -3.14 -12.47
N LEU A 153 -14.32 -1.89 -12.75
CA LEU A 153 -15.20 -0.89 -13.37
C LEU A 153 -15.06 -0.94 -14.90
N PRO A 154 -16.10 -0.56 -15.66
CA PRO A 154 -16.09 -0.63 -17.12
C PRO A 154 -15.32 0.55 -17.75
N GLY A 155 -14.04 0.69 -17.39
CA GLY A 155 -13.15 1.75 -17.86
C GLY A 155 -11.94 1.96 -16.94
N LEU A 156 -11.07 2.89 -17.36
CA LEU A 156 -9.88 3.24 -16.59
C LEU A 156 -10.24 4.08 -15.37
N ILE A 157 -9.77 3.66 -14.20
CA ILE A 157 -9.90 4.42 -12.96
C ILE A 157 -8.85 5.53 -12.94
N LEU A 158 -9.30 6.78 -12.90
CA LEU A 158 -8.44 7.98 -12.89
C LEU A 158 -8.25 8.58 -11.50
N GLU A 159 -9.17 8.31 -10.56
CA GLU A 159 -9.04 8.76 -9.19
C GLU A 159 -9.60 7.71 -8.24
N VAL A 160 -8.90 7.53 -7.13
CA VAL A 160 -9.31 6.70 -6.00
C VAL A 160 -9.06 7.48 -4.73
N SER A 161 -10.05 7.58 -3.87
CA SER A 161 -9.92 8.24 -2.56
C SER A 161 -10.57 7.43 -1.45
N ASP A 162 -9.92 7.42 -0.30
CA ASP A 162 -10.45 6.97 0.98
C ASP A 162 -10.26 8.06 2.05
N ASP A 163 -10.58 7.78 3.31
CA ASP A 163 -10.45 8.74 4.42
C ASP A 163 -9.04 9.29 4.61
N ASN A 164 -8.01 8.59 4.12
CA ASN A 164 -6.61 8.86 4.45
C ASN A 164 -5.77 9.32 3.26
N ARG A 165 -6.16 8.91 2.03
CA ARG A 165 -5.35 9.17 0.83
C ARG A 165 -6.20 9.34 -0.42
N THR A 166 -5.62 10.06 -1.37
CA THR A 166 -6.15 10.18 -2.73
C THR A 166 -5.05 9.86 -3.74
N ILE A 167 -5.35 8.99 -4.69
CA ILE A 167 -4.52 8.74 -5.87
C ILE A 167 -5.24 9.37 -7.05
N LEU A 168 -4.63 10.37 -7.66
CA LEU A 168 -5.20 11.12 -8.78
C LEU A 168 -4.33 10.98 -10.01
N CYS A 169 -4.93 10.65 -11.14
CA CYS A 169 -4.27 10.66 -12.43
C CYS A 169 -4.03 12.10 -12.91
N THR A 170 -2.79 12.48 -13.08
CA THR A 170 -2.38 13.81 -13.56
C THR A 170 -2.06 13.84 -15.04
N LYS A 171 -1.74 12.68 -15.64
CA LYS A 171 -1.38 12.58 -17.06
C LYS A 171 -1.78 11.23 -17.63
N VAL A 172 -2.40 11.24 -18.80
CA VAL A 172 -2.70 10.05 -19.61
C VAL A 172 -1.99 10.17 -20.95
N VAL A 173 -1.29 9.11 -21.36
CA VAL A 173 -0.68 8.99 -22.68
C VAL A 173 -1.20 7.71 -23.34
N LEU A 174 -2.00 7.86 -24.36
CA LEU A 174 -2.50 6.75 -25.16
C LEU A 174 -1.60 6.54 -26.37
N ASN A 175 -1.34 5.28 -26.72
CA ASN A 175 -0.55 4.88 -27.88
C ASN A 175 0.82 5.59 -27.96
N PRO A 176 1.67 5.46 -26.92
CA PRO A 176 2.98 6.08 -26.89
C PRO A 176 3.83 5.63 -28.09
N LYS A 177 4.68 6.50 -28.62
CA LYS A 177 5.56 6.19 -29.76
C LYS A 177 6.47 5.00 -29.45
N GLU A 178 6.97 4.90 -28.22
CA GLU A 178 7.76 3.77 -27.76
C GLU A 178 6.85 2.72 -27.12
N LYS A 179 6.98 1.46 -27.56
CA LYS A 179 6.20 0.35 -27.00
C LYS A 179 6.67 0.04 -25.58
N ILE A 180 5.81 0.31 -24.61
CA ILE A 180 6.05 -0.02 -23.20
C ILE A 180 5.91 -1.54 -23.03
N LYS A 181 6.93 -2.17 -22.45
CA LYS A 181 6.91 -3.61 -22.16
C LYS A 181 6.36 -3.87 -20.76
N ILE A 182 5.10 -4.25 -20.68
CA ILE A 182 4.46 -4.66 -19.42
C ILE A 182 4.88 -6.09 -19.11
N LYS A 183 5.74 -6.28 -18.12
CA LYS A 183 6.25 -7.59 -17.72
C LYS A 183 6.02 -7.85 -16.26
N ALA A 184 5.56 -9.06 -15.94
CA ALA A 184 5.45 -9.53 -14.57
C ALA A 184 6.84 -9.59 -13.88
N PRO A 185 6.96 -9.14 -12.63
CA PRO A 185 8.20 -9.30 -11.86
C PRO A 185 8.50 -10.77 -11.61
N LYS A 186 9.79 -11.15 -11.71
CA LYS A 186 10.24 -12.56 -11.63
C LYS A 186 11.19 -12.84 -10.47
N LYS A 187 11.80 -11.80 -9.87
CA LYS A 187 12.82 -11.96 -8.84
C LYS A 187 12.23 -11.76 -7.45
N GLY A 188 12.31 -12.75 -6.59
CA GLY A 188 11.86 -12.73 -5.20
C GLY A 188 11.33 -14.09 -4.73
N THR A 189 11.11 -14.24 -3.43
CA THR A 189 10.48 -15.42 -2.83
C THR A 189 8.99 -15.41 -3.13
N VAL A 190 8.49 -16.46 -3.76
CA VAL A 190 7.07 -16.59 -4.12
C VAL A 190 6.28 -17.00 -2.88
N VAL A 191 5.23 -16.24 -2.57
CA VAL A 191 4.28 -16.49 -1.47
C VAL A 191 2.88 -16.06 -1.90
N ASN A 192 1.85 -16.54 -1.21
CA ASN A 192 0.50 -15.99 -1.32
C ASN A 192 0.26 -14.84 -0.31
N ASN A 193 -0.91 -14.19 -0.36
CA ASN A 193 -1.23 -13.09 0.55
C ASN A 193 -1.23 -13.50 2.03
N GLU A 194 -1.75 -14.67 2.36
CA GLU A 194 -1.83 -15.16 3.74
C GLU A 194 -0.45 -15.48 4.31
N GLU A 195 0.39 -16.16 3.52
CA GLU A 195 1.77 -16.45 3.88
C GLU A 195 2.57 -15.17 4.10
N PHE A 196 2.42 -14.19 3.21
CA PHE A 196 3.11 -12.91 3.35
C PHE A 196 2.65 -12.15 4.60
N LYS A 197 1.34 -12.14 4.88
CA LYS A 197 0.75 -11.54 6.09
C LYS A 197 1.35 -12.17 7.35
N LYS A 198 1.46 -13.50 7.39
CA LYS A 198 2.07 -14.23 8.51
C LYS A 198 3.53 -13.87 8.69
N ILE A 199 4.33 -13.86 7.60
CA ILE A 199 5.75 -13.46 7.63
C ILE A 199 5.88 -12.03 8.20
N GLN A 200 5.02 -11.12 7.77
CA GLN A 200 5.02 -9.73 8.23
C GLN A 200 4.68 -9.62 9.73
N GLU A 201 3.69 -10.39 10.21
CA GLU A 201 3.31 -10.45 11.63
C GLU A 201 4.43 -10.99 12.50
N ASP A 202 5.05 -12.10 12.09
CA ASP A 202 6.17 -12.71 12.79
C ASP A 202 7.36 -11.75 12.90
N LYS A 203 7.67 -11.04 11.81
CA LYS A 203 8.76 -10.04 11.81
C LYS A 203 8.46 -8.84 12.71
N ILE A 204 7.24 -8.36 12.73
CA ILE A 204 6.82 -7.28 13.65
C ILE A 204 6.93 -7.76 15.10
N LYS A 205 6.57 -9.01 15.40
CA LYS A 205 6.67 -9.60 16.74
C LYS A 205 8.14 -9.73 17.17
N GLU A 206 9.00 -10.30 16.34
CA GLU A 206 10.45 -10.40 16.59
C GLU A 206 11.07 -9.02 16.91
N MET A 207 10.74 -8.02 16.11
CA MET A 207 11.23 -6.66 16.34
C MET A 207 10.77 -6.09 17.68
N ARG A 208 9.51 -6.28 18.07
CA ARG A 208 8.99 -5.83 19.37
C ARG A 208 9.73 -6.48 20.53
N GLU A 209 10.01 -7.78 20.44
CA GLU A 209 10.76 -8.52 21.47
C GLU A 209 12.19 -8.01 21.59
N GLN A 210 12.87 -7.77 20.48
CA GLN A 210 14.25 -7.22 20.48
C GLN A 210 14.32 -5.82 21.09
N PHE A 211 13.37 -4.93 20.73
CA PHE A 211 13.32 -3.58 21.29
C PHE A 211 12.88 -3.56 22.76
N GLY A 212 12.07 -4.53 23.20
CA GLY A 212 11.66 -4.68 24.60
C GLY A 212 12.79 -5.11 25.52
N ARG A 213 13.68 -6.00 25.05
CA ARG A 213 14.85 -6.51 25.84
C ARG A 213 15.93 -5.44 26.02
N GLY A 214 16.21 -4.60 25.04
CA GLY A 214 17.23 -3.55 25.10
C GLY A 214 16.96 -2.46 26.16
N ARG A 215 15.71 -2.27 26.58
CA ARG A 215 15.33 -1.30 27.61
C ARG A 215 15.50 -1.80 29.04
N ARG A 216 15.58 -3.10 29.28
CA ARG A 216 15.75 -3.67 30.63
C ARG A 216 17.20 -3.66 31.11
N GLN A 217 18.18 -3.55 30.22
CA GLN A 217 19.60 -3.59 30.56
C GLN A 217 20.25 -2.21 30.82
N GLY A 218 19.54 -1.10 30.56
CA GLY A 218 20.07 0.27 30.72
C GLY A 218 19.66 1.01 31.99
N GLY A 219 19.09 0.33 32.99
CA GLY A 219 18.57 0.97 34.22
C GLY A 219 19.26 0.51 35.48
N GLY A 220 20.53 0.85 35.70
CA GLY A 220 21.20 0.48 36.94
C GLY A 220 22.60 1.07 37.17
N ASN A 221 22.72 2.39 37.25
CA ASN A 221 23.83 2.99 37.97
C ASN A 221 23.37 4.28 38.66
N ARG A 222 22.72 4.10 39.83
CA ARG A 222 22.56 5.21 40.80
C ARG A 222 23.83 5.25 41.62
N ILE A 223 24.72 6.17 41.29
CA ILE A 223 25.83 6.56 42.17
C ILE A 223 25.21 7.29 43.35
N ARG A 224 25.27 6.68 44.53
CA ARG A 224 24.88 7.29 45.80
C ARG A 224 26.11 8.01 46.33
N ILE A 225 26.12 9.35 46.25
CA ILE A 225 27.11 10.18 46.95
C ILE A 225 26.54 10.42 48.35
N GLN A 226 27.28 9.94 49.38
CA GLN A 226 27.04 10.30 50.77
C GLN A 226 27.95 11.48 51.10
N ASN A 227 27.38 12.53 51.64
CA ASN A 227 28.03 13.55 52.47
C ASN A 227 27.86 13.16 53.91
#